data_2ffbdf128a03a7f1cbc406418c8dc2ee
#
_entry.id   2ffbdf128a03a7f1cbc406418c8dc2ee
#
_cell.length_a   1.000
_cell.length_b   1.000
_cell.length_c   1.000
_cell.angle_alpha   90.00
_cell.angle_beta   90.00
_cell.angle_gamma   90.00
#
_symmetry.space_group_name_H-M   'P 1'
#
loop_
_entity.id
_entity.type
_entity.pdbx_description
1 polymer ?
#
loop_
_entity_poly.entity_id
_entity_poly.type
_entity_poly.pdbx_seq_one_letter_code
_entity_poly.pdbx_strand_id
1 'polypeptide(L)'
;QQLEFIVQEEWHNKRLDKFLVTKLTENNIKASRSYLQNLIKNKSVFSDSGPINSAAEKLKTGQNIKINYQEIKQEIKKNDSIKLNIIFEDDHLLVIDKQANLSCHPPLFSSQDTNLVNALLSHCGDNLSDISGETRPGIVHRLDKNTSGLMVVAKTNKAHLNLAEQIKTRNLGRIYQAIIWGYLYPADASLENHLCKHKTQHQLRMVCDAEDGNGKFAITHYKTMQIFQQGKLSLIECKLDTGRTHQIRVQLAHIGHNIFADPDYGNHKQKLQR
;
A
#
# COMPACT_ATOMS: atom_id res chain seq x y z
N GLN A 1 1.58 10.69 -26.98
CA GLN A 1 2.10 9.51 -27.69
C GLN A 1 0.94 8.59 -28.07
N GLN A 2 1.10 7.82 -29.13
CA GLN A 2 0.10 6.86 -29.61
C GLN A 2 0.77 5.50 -29.81
N LEU A 3 0.09 4.45 -29.39
CA LEU A 3 0.45 3.06 -29.68
C LEU A 3 -0.75 2.35 -30.30
N GLU A 4 -0.45 1.34 -31.10
CA GLU A 4 -1.42 0.52 -31.80
C GLU A 4 -1.06 -0.96 -31.63
N PHE A 5 -2.06 -1.78 -31.32
CA PHE A 5 -1.87 -3.20 -31.04
C PHE A 5 -2.95 -4.02 -31.75
N ILE A 6 -2.54 -5.08 -32.42
CA ILE A 6 -3.47 -6.08 -32.98
C ILE A 6 -3.68 -7.17 -31.94
N VAL A 7 -4.93 -7.48 -31.63
CA VAL A 7 -5.32 -8.52 -30.67
C VAL A 7 -5.00 -9.90 -31.23
N GLN A 8 -4.08 -10.60 -30.60
CA GLN A 8 -3.70 -11.98 -30.96
C GLN A 8 -4.70 -12.99 -30.38
N GLU A 9 -4.68 -14.22 -30.87
CA GLU A 9 -5.64 -15.27 -30.50
C GLU A 9 -5.64 -15.57 -29.00
N GLU A 10 -4.49 -15.52 -28.35
CA GLU A 10 -4.35 -15.72 -26.90
C GLU A 10 -5.14 -14.69 -26.06
N TRP A 11 -5.48 -13.54 -26.64
CA TRP A 11 -6.26 -12.47 -26.02
C TRP A 11 -7.75 -12.48 -26.39
N HIS A 12 -8.17 -13.43 -27.19
CA HIS A 12 -9.58 -13.61 -27.54
C HIS A 12 -10.45 -13.77 -26.28
N ASN A 13 -11.56 -13.04 -26.23
CA ASN A 13 -12.50 -13.02 -25.11
C ASN A 13 -11.88 -12.65 -23.73
N LYS A 14 -10.66 -12.10 -23.70
CA LYS A 14 -10.05 -11.52 -22.49
C LYS A 14 -10.39 -10.04 -22.36
N ARG A 15 -10.20 -9.52 -21.17
CA ARG A 15 -10.54 -8.11 -20.86
C ARG A 15 -9.49 -7.16 -21.45
N LEU A 16 -9.97 -6.02 -21.99
CA LEU A 16 -9.15 -4.95 -22.52
C LEU A 16 -8.13 -4.42 -21.49
N ASP A 17 -8.55 -4.19 -20.23
CA ASP A 17 -7.65 -3.65 -19.21
C ASP A 17 -6.45 -4.56 -18.94
N LYS A 18 -6.63 -5.88 -18.97
CA LYS A 18 -5.53 -6.84 -18.82
C LYS A 18 -4.59 -6.81 -20.02
N PHE A 19 -5.16 -6.79 -21.23
CA PHE A 19 -4.40 -6.70 -22.47
C PHE A 19 -3.52 -5.46 -22.51
N LEU A 20 -4.11 -4.29 -22.25
CA LEU A 20 -3.38 -3.02 -22.27
C LEU A 20 -2.28 -2.94 -21.21
N VAL A 21 -2.51 -3.45 -19.98
CA VAL A 21 -1.45 -3.54 -18.97
C VAL A 21 -0.26 -4.35 -19.49
N THR A 22 -0.51 -5.52 -20.07
CA THR A 22 0.54 -6.38 -20.59
C THR A 22 1.29 -5.70 -21.75
N LYS A 23 0.55 -5.19 -22.75
CA LYS A 23 1.14 -4.57 -23.94
C LYS A 23 1.93 -3.30 -23.61
N LEU A 24 1.46 -2.48 -22.70
CA LEU A 24 2.21 -1.30 -22.24
C LEU A 24 3.45 -1.68 -21.45
N THR A 25 3.39 -2.71 -20.61
CA THR A 25 4.56 -3.22 -19.89
C THR A 25 5.62 -3.79 -20.83
N GLU A 26 5.22 -4.52 -21.87
CA GLU A 26 6.13 -5.01 -22.94
C GLU A 26 6.84 -3.86 -23.67
N ASN A 27 6.22 -2.69 -23.73
CA ASN A 27 6.79 -1.46 -24.29
C ASN A 27 7.48 -0.56 -23.26
N ASN A 28 7.82 -1.09 -22.07
CA ASN A 28 8.44 -0.36 -20.95
C ASN A 28 7.62 0.83 -20.42
N ILE A 29 6.31 0.84 -20.66
CA ILE A 29 5.40 1.88 -20.19
C ILE A 29 4.72 1.42 -18.92
N LYS A 30 5.00 2.09 -17.80
CA LYS A 30 4.36 1.81 -16.51
C LYS A 30 2.91 2.30 -16.53
N ALA A 31 1.95 1.40 -16.65
CA ALA A 31 0.52 1.70 -16.60
C ALA A 31 -0.18 0.94 -15.48
N SER A 32 -0.86 1.68 -14.59
CA SER A 32 -1.76 1.04 -13.62
C SER A 32 -3.15 0.84 -14.24
N ARG A 33 -3.91 -0.12 -13.68
CA ARG A 33 -5.32 -0.28 -14.07
C ARG A 33 -6.14 0.99 -13.91
N SER A 34 -5.89 1.77 -12.85
CA SER A 34 -6.57 3.05 -12.60
C SER A 34 -6.25 4.07 -13.69
N TYR A 35 -5.00 4.13 -14.15
CA TYR A 35 -4.59 4.98 -15.24
C TYR A 35 -5.30 4.60 -16.55
N LEU A 36 -5.34 3.31 -16.88
CA LEU A 36 -6.05 2.80 -18.05
C LEU A 36 -7.55 3.08 -17.99
N GLN A 37 -8.17 2.92 -16.81
CA GLN A 37 -9.58 3.28 -16.63
C GLN A 37 -9.83 4.77 -16.89
N ASN A 38 -8.92 5.65 -16.47
CA ASN A 38 -9.00 7.08 -16.76
C ASN A 38 -8.83 7.37 -18.27
N LEU A 39 -7.89 6.71 -18.95
CA LEU A 39 -7.71 6.85 -20.39
C LEU A 39 -8.97 6.42 -21.16
N ILE A 40 -9.58 5.30 -20.75
CA ILE A 40 -10.84 4.82 -21.36
C ILE A 40 -11.98 5.81 -21.11
N LYS A 41 -12.12 6.29 -19.86
CA LYS A 41 -13.13 7.30 -19.49
C LYS A 41 -12.97 8.59 -20.29
N ASN A 42 -11.73 8.99 -20.56
CA ASN A 42 -11.38 10.18 -21.34
C ASN A 42 -11.39 9.92 -22.86
N LYS A 43 -11.93 8.77 -23.31
CA LYS A 43 -12.01 8.39 -24.72
C LYS A 43 -10.65 8.43 -25.43
N SER A 44 -9.59 7.98 -24.74
CA SER A 44 -8.23 7.90 -25.27
C SER A 44 -7.87 6.50 -25.78
N VAL A 45 -8.79 5.54 -25.72
CA VAL A 45 -8.63 4.18 -26.22
C VAL A 45 -9.69 3.90 -27.28
N PHE A 46 -9.26 3.40 -28.44
CA PHE A 46 -10.10 3.19 -29.61
C PHE A 46 -9.96 1.76 -30.12
N SER A 47 -11.02 1.28 -30.76
CA SER A 47 -11.01 0.12 -31.65
C SER A 47 -11.35 0.54 -33.08
N ASP A 48 -11.38 -0.42 -33.99
CA ASP A 48 -11.82 -0.19 -35.38
C ASP A 48 -13.26 0.38 -35.46
N SER A 49 -14.08 0.10 -34.44
CA SER A 49 -15.47 0.58 -34.32
C SER A 49 -15.62 1.93 -33.61
N GLY A 50 -14.52 2.55 -33.18
CA GLY A 50 -14.53 3.83 -32.48
C GLY A 50 -14.04 3.75 -31.02
N PRO A 51 -14.32 4.79 -30.19
CA PRO A 51 -13.82 4.85 -28.82
C PRO A 51 -14.41 3.76 -27.94
N ILE A 52 -13.55 3.12 -27.15
CA ILE A 52 -13.93 2.08 -26.19
C ILE A 52 -14.37 2.75 -24.88
N ASN A 53 -15.50 2.31 -24.33
CA ASN A 53 -16.10 2.92 -23.15
C ASN A 53 -15.98 2.05 -21.87
N SER A 54 -15.52 0.80 -22.00
CA SER A 54 -15.43 -0.13 -20.87
C SER A 54 -14.07 -0.83 -20.78
N ALA A 55 -13.42 -0.71 -19.63
CA ALA A 55 -12.20 -1.45 -19.32
C ALA A 55 -12.41 -2.99 -19.26
N ALA A 56 -13.65 -3.42 -19.07
CA ALA A 56 -14.03 -4.83 -19.02
C ALA A 56 -14.40 -5.40 -20.39
N GLU A 57 -14.37 -4.59 -21.44
CA GLU A 57 -14.70 -5.01 -22.81
C GLU A 57 -13.89 -6.26 -23.20
N LYS A 58 -14.58 -7.19 -23.85
CA LYS A 58 -14.00 -8.44 -24.32
C LYS A 58 -13.42 -8.24 -25.71
N LEU A 59 -12.17 -8.60 -25.87
CA LEU A 59 -11.45 -8.44 -27.14
C LEU A 59 -11.76 -9.56 -28.12
N LYS A 60 -11.67 -9.23 -29.42
CA LYS A 60 -11.77 -10.20 -30.52
C LYS A 60 -10.43 -10.31 -31.21
N THR A 61 -10.06 -11.51 -31.62
CA THR A 61 -8.84 -11.76 -32.43
C THR A 61 -8.89 -10.91 -33.69
N GLY A 62 -7.77 -10.29 -34.05
CA GLY A 62 -7.64 -9.40 -35.19
C GLY A 62 -8.13 -7.97 -34.96
N GLN A 63 -8.78 -7.68 -33.84
CA GLN A 63 -9.23 -6.33 -33.49
C GLN A 63 -8.01 -5.43 -33.31
N ASN A 64 -8.06 -4.24 -33.87
CA ASN A 64 -7.02 -3.23 -33.70
C ASN A 64 -7.38 -2.31 -32.53
N ILE A 65 -6.45 -2.14 -31.58
CA ILE A 65 -6.60 -1.28 -30.40
C ILE A 65 -5.56 -0.16 -30.46
N LYS A 66 -6.06 1.08 -30.53
CA LYS A 66 -5.24 2.30 -30.48
C LYS A 66 -5.38 2.96 -29.12
N ILE A 67 -4.25 3.33 -28.53
CA ILE A 67 -4.22 4.04 -27.26
C ILE A 67 -3.42 5.34 -27.40
N ASN A 68 -4.08 6.46 -27.06
CA ASN A 68 -3.42 7.74 -26.88
C ASN A 68 -3.06 7.88 -25.41
N TYR A 69 -1.78 8.01 -25.10
CA TYR A 69 -1.31 8.11 -23.71
C TYR A 69 -0.28 9.22 -23.55
N GLN A 70 -0.20 9.75 -22.36
CA GLN A 70 0.89 10.62 -21.95
C GLN A 70 1.79 9.82 -21.01
N GLU A 71 3.07 9.82 -21.26
CA GLU A 71 4.04 9.26 -20.32
C GLU A 71 4.03 10.14 -19.08
N ILE A 72 3.45 9.64 -17.99
CA ILE A 72 3.46 10.35 -16.73
C ILE A 72 4.80 10.04 -16.06
N LYS A 73 5.80 10.87 -16.29
CA LYS A 73 6.94 10.94 -15.40
C LYS A 73 6.45 11.56 -14.10
N GLN A 74 6.20 10.74 -13.11
CA GLN A 74 5.87 11.22 -11.78
C GLN A 74 7.17 11.68 -11.12
N GLU A 75 7.57 12.92 -11.38
CA GLU A 75 8.68 13.55 -10.70
C GLU A 75 8.25 13.83 -9.26
N ILE A 76 8.92 13.20 -8.31
CA ILE A 76 8.66 13.46 -6.88
C ILE A 76 9.49 14.67 -6.48
N LYS A 77 8.79 15.74 -6.13
CA LYS A 77 9.43 16.98 -5.70
C LYS A 77 9.96 16.86 -4.27
N LYS A 78 11.07 17.55 -4.00
CA LYS A 78 11.59 17.75 -2.64
C LYS A 78 10.63 18.64 -1.85
N ASN A 79 10.49 18.38 -0.54
CA ASN A 79 9.66 19.20 0.34
C ASN A 79 10.31 19.37 1.71
N ASP A 80 10.92 20.52 1.93
CA ASP A 80 11.64 20.90 3.16
C ASP A 80 10.71 21.26 4.32
N SER A 81 9.42 21.49 4.04
CA SER A 81 8.46 21.83 5.09
C SER A 81 8.11 20.64 6.00
N ILE A 82 8.38 19.41 5.54
CA ILE A 82 8.15 18.19 6.32
C ILE A 82 9.41 17.85 7.11
N LYS A 83 9.39 18.13 8.40
CA LYS A 83 10.51 17.80 9.28
C LYS A 83 10.57 16.30 9.57
N LEU A 84 11.75 15.71 9.37
CA LEU A 84 12.03 14.32 9.75
C LEU A 84 12.52 14.29 11.21
N ASN A 85 11.92 13.40 12.00
CA ASN A 85 12.47 13.06 13.32
C ASN A 85 13.47 11.90 13.13
N ILE A 86 14.76 12.24 13.00
CA ILE A 86 15.85 11.30 12.73
C ILE A 86 16.33 10.74 14.07
N ILE A 87 16.30 9.41 14.19
CA ILE A 87 16.75 8.68 15.38
C ILE A 87 18.18 8.20 15.20
N PHE A 88 18.53 7.78 13.98
CA PHE A 88 19.88 7.33 13.61
C PHE A 88 20.10 7.56 12.13
N GLU A 89 21.33 7.89 11.75
CA GLU A 89 21.77 8.02 10.36
C GLU A 89 23.25 7.68 10.23
N ASP A 90 23.57 6.91 9.17
CA ASP A 90 24.93 6.67 8.69
C ASP A 90 25.01 6.81 7.16
N ASP A 91 26.08 6.35 6.54
CA ASP A 91 26.25 6.40 5.09
C ASP A 91 25.33 5.41 4.33
N HIS A 92 24.74 4.44 5.03
CA HIS A 92 24.01 3.32 4.41
C HIS A 92 22.53 3.34 4.65
N LEU A 93 22.09 3.82 5.81
CA LEU A 93 20.69 3.83 6.22
C LEU A 93 20.33 5.02 7.11
N LEU A 94 19.04 5.27 7.20
CA LEU A 94 18.44 6.27 8.05
C LEU A 94 17.31 5.60 8.85
N VAL A 95 17.24 5.84 10.15
CA VAL A 95 16.11 5.46 11.00
C VAL A 95 15.38 6.72 11.42
N ILE A 96 14.09 6.76 11.14
CA ILE A 96 13.23 7.89 11.50
C ILE A 96 12.08 7.43 12.40
N ASP A 97 11.58 8.33 13.24
CA ASP A 97 10.27 8.20 13.87
C ASP A 97 9.24 8.95 13.02
N LYS A 98 8.49 8.20 12.22
CA LYS A 98 7.49 8.77 11.31
C LYS A 98 6.29 9.28 12.11
N GLN A 99 5.95 10.53 11.94
CA GLN A 99 4.74 11.11 12.53
C GLN A 99 3.45 10.53 11.94
N ALA A 100 2.37 10.53 12.70
CA ALA A 100 1.03 10.25 12.20
C ALA A 100 0.59 11.30 11.16
N ASN A 101 -0.44 11.01 10.37
CA ASN A 101 -0.97 11.83 9.28
C ASN A 101 -0.02 12.04 8.08
N LEU A 102 1.12 11.36 8.04
CA LEU A 102 2.07 11.40 6.93
C LEU A 102 2.06 10.07 6.17
N SER A 103 1.70 10.09 4.88
CA SER A 103 1.80 8.91 4.02
C SER A 103 3.28 8.63 3.67
N CYS A 104 3.65 7.36 3.53
CA CYS A 104 5.04 7.01 3.21
C CYS A 104 5.45 7.38 1.78
N HIS A 105 4.55 7.30 0.83
CA HIS A 105 4.79 7.59 -0.58
C HIS A 105 3.52 8.15 -1.22
N PRO A 106 3.62 8.87 -2.35
CA PRO A 106 2.46 9.40 -3.04
C PRO A 106 1.56 8.25 -3.53
N PRO A 107 0.23 8.44 -3.57
CA PRO A 107 -0.64 7.60 -4.36
C PRO A 107 -0.20 7.65 -5.83
N LEU A 108 -0.34 6.54 -6.56
CA LEU A 108 -0.09 6.54 -8.00
C LEU A 108 -0.93 7.64 -8.68
N PHE A 109 -0.27 8.46 -9.50
CA PHE A 109 -0.88 9.58 -10.24
C PHE A 109 -1.42 10.73 -9.38
N SER A 110 -0.91 10.92 -8.16
CA SER A 110 -1.21 12.10 -7.32
C SER A 110 -0.09 13.11 -7.43
N SER A 111 -0.47 14.38 -7.55
CA SER A 111 0.45 15.53 -7.49
C SER A 111 0.71 16.01 -6.05
N GLN A 112 0.32 15.25 -5.03
CA GLN A 112 0.51 15.65 -3.64
C GLN A 112 1.98 15.51 -3.23
N ASP A 113 2.62 16.64 -3.01
CA ASP A 113 4.02 16.76 -2.59
C ASP A 113 4.16 16.74 -1.05
N THR A 114 3.27 16.03 -0.34
CA THR A 114 3.21 15.99 1.12
C THR A 114 3.23 14.55 1.64
N ASN A 115 4.33 13.85 1.41
CA ASN A 115 4.55 12.50 1.90
C ASN A 115 6.00 12.32 2.36
N LEU A 116 6.28 11.20 3.04
CA LEU A 116 7.60 10.94 3.59
C LEU A 116 8.71 10.93 2.53
N VAL A 117 8.45 10.40 1.34
CA VAL A 117 9.45 10.36 0.26
C VAL A 117 9.87 11.77 -0.16
N ASN A 118 8.95 12.76 -0.18
CA ASN A 118 9.29 14.15 -0.47
C ASN A 118 10.29 14.73 0.55
N ALA A 119 10.09 14.42 1.85
CA ALA A 119 10.99 14.83 2.93
C ALA A 119 12.33 14.10 2.88
N LEU A 120 12.33 12.80 2.57
CA LEU A 120 13.54 12.00 2.42
C LEU A 120 14.40 12.50 1.25
N LEU A 121 13.79 12.82 0.11
CA LEU A 121 14.50 13.41 -1.04
C LEU A 121 15.06 14.80 -0.72
N SER A 122 14.38 15.56 0.14
CA SER A 122 14.88 16.85 0.60
C SER A 122 16.10 16.68 1.49
N HIS A 123 16.08 15.73 2.42
CA HIS A 123 17.15 15.47 3.38
C HIS A 123 18.36 14.76 2.75
N CYS A 124 18.12 13.66 2.04
CA CYS A 124 19.18 12.79 1.51
C CYS A 124 19.62 13.16 0.10
N GLY A 125 18.87 13.99 -0.63
CA GLY A 125 19.14 14.28 -2.04
C GLY A 125 19.10 13.02 -2.88
N ASP A 126 20.15 12.79 -3.65
CA ASP A 126 20.31 11.63 -4.53
C ASP A 126 20.85 10.38 -3.79
N ASN A 127 21.13 10.52 -2.48
CA ASN A 127 21.62 9.44 -1.63
C ASN A 127 20.45 8.60 -1.07
N LEU A 128 19.62 8.06 -1.94
CA LEU A 128 18.57 7.10 -1.60
C LEU A 128 18.60 5.94 -2.59
N SER A 129 18.42 4.72 -2.07
CA SER A 129 18.33 3.54 -2.93
C SER A 129 17.15 3.64 -3.88
N ASP A 130 17.36 3.31 -5.15
CA ASP A 130 16.36 3.32 -6.22
C ASP A 130 15.71 1.95 -6.49
N ILE A 131 16.10 0.88 -5.77
CA ILE A 131 15.60 -0.49 -5.97
C ILE A 131 14.07 -0.59 -5.91
N SER A 132 13.42 0.18 -5.05
CA SER A 132 11.94 0.22 -4.99
C SER A 132 11.30 1.10 -6.08
N GLY A 133 12.10 1.60 -7.02
CA GLY A 133 11.70 2.44 -8.13
C GLY A 133 11.57 3.92 -7.76
N GLU A 134 11.44 4.76 -8.77
CA GLU A 134 11.47 6.23 -8.69
C GLU A 134 10.43 6.82 -7.72
N THR A 135 9.30 6.13 -7.50
CA THR A 135 8.24 6.63 -6.62
C THR A 135 8.43 6.27 -5.16
N ARG A 136 9.43 5.45 -4.82
CA ARG A 136 9.67 4.93 -3.45
C ARG A 136 11.15 4.81 -3.11
N PRO A 137 11.98 5.80 -3.46
CA PRO A 137 13.42 5.72 -3.17
C PRO A 137 13.64 5.48 -1.67
N GLY A 138 14.55 4.56 -1.36
CA GLY A 138 14.93 4.21 0.01
C GLY A 138 13.90 3.42 0.82
N ILE A 139 12.66 3.24 0.36
CA ILE A 139 11.58 2.63 1.14
C ILE A 139 11.65 1.11 1.08
N VAL A 140 12.05 0.46 2.15
CA VAL A 140 12.11 -1.01 2.31
C VAL A 140 10.85 -1.59 2.97
N HIS A 141 10.16 -0.80 3.79
CA HIS A 141 8.86 -1.12 4.39
C HIS A 141 8.03 0.15 4.60
N ARG A 142 6.80 -0.01 5.08
CA ARG A 142 5.91 1.14 5.26
C ARG A 142 5.05 1.03 6.50
N LEU A 143 4.69 2.19 7.04
CA LEU A 143 3.60 2.39 7.98
C LEU A 143 2.39 2.98 7.27
N ASP A 144 1.20 2.79 7.81
CA ASP A 144 0.00 3.47 7.33
C ASP A 144 0.09 4.99 7.59
N LYS A 145 -0.71 5.79 6.89
CA LYS A 145 -0.70 7.26 7.01
C LYS A 145 -0.84 7.71 8.47
N ASN A 146 -1.79 7.13 9.19
CA ASN A 146 -2.12 7.51 10.57
C ASN A 146 -1.32 6.73 11.64
N THR A 147 -0.45 5.83 11.24
CA THR A 147 0.44 5.09 12.15
C THR A 147 1.75 5.84 12.29
N SER A 148 2.12 6.16 13.52
CA SER A 148 3.45 6.69 13.88
C SER A 148 4.42 5.58 14.24
N GLY A 149 5.72 5.90 14.31
CA GLY A 149 6.76 5.01 14.81
C GLY A 149 7.94 4.83 13.87
N LEU A 150 8.85 3.95 14.29
CA LEU A 150 10.13 3.78 13.64
C LEU A 150 10.02 3.20 12.23
N MET A 151 10.78 3.79 11.33
CA MET A 151 10.98 3.30 9.97
C MET A 151 12.47 3.32 9.62
N VAL A 152 12.95 2.25 8.99
CA VAL A 152 14.28 2.22 8.40
C VAL A 152 14.18 2.53 6.90
N VAL A 153 15.10 3.37 6.43
CA VAL A 153 15.20 3.84 5.05
C VAL A 153 16.60 3.51 4.54
N ALA A 154 16.71 2.98 3.34
CA ALA A 154 17.98 2.62 2.73
C ALA A 154 18.55 3.78 1.92
N LYS A 155 19.77 4.22 2.22
CA LYS A 155 20.52 5.21 1.43
C LYS A 155 21.24 4.55 0.25
N THR A 156 21.70 3.32 0.41
CA THR A 156 22.41 2.57 -0.65
C THR A 156 21.63 1.34 -1.11
N ASN A 157 21.85 0.91 -2.34
CA ASN A 157 21.25 -0.30 -2.90
C ASN A 157 21.66 -1.57 -2.14
N LYS A 158 22.91 -1.62 -1.64
CA LYS A 158 23.41 -2.72 -0.80
C LYS A 158 22.63 -2.82 0.52
N ALA A 159 22.43 -1.69 1.20
CA ALA A 159 21.63 -1.64 2.42
C ALA A 159 20.18 -2.03 2.15
N HIS A 160 19.60 -1.58 1.04
CA HIS A 160 18.23 -1.91 0.65
C HIS A 160 18.02 -3.43 0.50
N LEU A 161 18.89 -4.10 -0.25
CA LEU A 161 18.81 -5.55 -0.45
C LEU A 161 18.95 -6.31 0.87
N ASN A 162 19.90 -5.89 1.72
CA ASN A 162 20.11 -6.51 3.03
C ASN A 162 18.90 -6.33 3.94
N LEU A 163 18.37 -5.11 4.05
CA LEU A 163 17.18 -4.82 4.87
C LEU A 163 15.94 -5.57 4.35
N ALA A 164 15.75 -5.62 3.03
CA ALA A 164 14.65 -6.36 2.42
C ALA A 164 14.73 -7.86 2.72
N GLU A 165 15.93 -8.46 2.69
CA GLU A 165 16.13 -9.87 3.06
C GLU A 165 15.90 -10.09 4.57
N GLN A 166 16.36 -9.19 5.43
CA GLN A 166 16.08 -9.27 6.87
C GLN A 166 14.58 -9.20 7.19
N ILE A 167 13.82 -8.35 6.45
CA ILE A 167 12.37 -8.27 6.59
C ILE A 167 11.70 -9.57 6.13
N LYS A 168 12.16 -10.13 5.01
CA LYS A 168 11.65 -11.37 4.42
C LYS A 168 11.92 -12.57 5.32
N THR A 169 13.11 -12.67 5.89
CA THR A 169 13.51 -13.72 6.82
C THR A 169 13.06 -13.48 8.27
N ARG A 170 12.36 -12.37 8.53
CA ARG A 170 11.87 -11.97 9.85
C ARG A 170 12.97 -11.66 10.89
N ASN A 171 14.21 -11.48 10.44
CA ASN A 171 15.32 -11.06 11.30
C ASN A 171 15.16 -9.61 11.75
N LEU A 172 14.60 -8.75 10.88
CA LEU A 172 14.16 -7.42 11.27
C LEU A 172 12.70 -7.50 11.72
N GLY A 173 12.54 -7.57 13.05
CA GLY A 173 11.23 -7.68 13.70
C GLY A 173 10.40 -6.40 13.56
N ARG A 174 9.08 -6.57 13.49
CA ARG A 174 8.11 -5.47 13.46
C ARG A 174 7.16 -5.61 14.60
N ILE A 175 7.38 -4.79 15.64
CA ILE A 175 6.57 -4.75 16.86
C ILE A 175 5.80 -3.44 16.88
N TYR A 176 4.51 -3.54 17.12
CA TYR A 176 3.57 -2.42 17.18
C TYR A 176 2.87 -2.40 18.53
N GLN A 177 2.45 -1.23 18.94
CA GLN A 177 1.54 -1.06 20.06
C GLN A 177 0.24 -0.45 19.58
N ALA A 178 -0.86 -0.90 20.15
CA ALA A 178 -2.18 -0.38 19.83
C ALA A 178 -3.04 -0.31 21.11
N ILE A 179 -3.80 0.78 21.24
CA ILE A 179 -4.89 0.88 22.21
C ILE A 179 -6.15 0.39 21.50
N ILE A 180 -6.83 -0.60 22.08
CA ILE A 180 -8.05 -1.20 21.52
C ILE A 180 -9.24 -1.01 22.46
N TRP A 181 -10.43 -1.11 21.91
CA TRP A 181 -11.65 -1.21 22.69
C TRP A 181 -11.79 -2.61 23.29
N GLY A 182 -12.11 -2.64 24.59
CA GLY A 182 -12.22 -3.87 25.35
C GLY A 182 -10.85 -4.47 25.70
N TYR A 183 -10.84 -5.78 25.97
CA TYR A 183 -9.64 -6.58 26.21
C TYR A 183 -9.77 -7.91 25.52
N LEU A 184 -8.63 -8.46 25.11
CA LEU A 184 -8.59 -9.74 24.41
C LEU A 184 -8.49 -10.91 25.40
N TYR A 185 -9.20 -11.99 25.10
CA TYR A 185 -9.06 -13.26 25.80
C TYR A 185 -8.95 -14.40 24.73
N PRO A 186 -7.88 -15.23 24.82
CA PRO A 186 -6.78 -15.18 25.74
C PRO A 186 -5.95 -13.88 25.59
N ALA A 187 -5.22 -13.51 26.64
CA ALA A 187 -4.41 -12.28 26.68
C ALA A 187 -3.18 -12.31 25.75
N ASP A 188 -2.79 -13.49 25.28
CA ASP A 188 -1.68 -13.76 24.37
C ASP A 188 -2.13 -14.83 23.37
N ALA A 189 -2.13 -14.51 22.08
CA ALA A 189 -2.52 -15.41 21.01
C ALA A 189 -2.13 -14.86 19.62
N SER A 190 -2.58 -15.56 18.57
CA SER A 190 -2.35 -15.18 17.17
C SER A 190 -3.66 -14.99 16.42
N LEU A 191 -3.69 -14.01 15.53
CA LEU A 191 -4.75 -13.79 14.55
C LEU A 191 -4.25 -14.23 13.18
N GLU A 192 -4.93 -15.21 12.59
CA GLU A 192 -4.60 -15.79 11.30
C GLU A 192 -5.81 -15.68 10.37
N ASN A 193 -5.67 -14.92 9.30
CA ASN A 193 -6.75 -14.64 8.38
C ASN A 193 -6.23 -14.41 6.95
N HIS A 194 -7.10 -14.50 5.96
CA HIS A 194 -6.85 -13.98 4.62
C HIS A 194 -7.41 -12.57 4.51
N LEU A 195 -6.59 -11.63 4.01
CA LEU A 195 -6.96 -10.23 3.84
C LEU A 195 -7.07 -9.88 2.37
N CYS A 196 -8.20 -9.33 1.98
CA CYS A 196 -8.48 -8.87 0.63
C CYS A 196 -8.90 -7.39 0.59
N LYS A 197 -9.10 -6.84 -0.60
CA LYS A 197 -9.68 -5.50 -0.75
C LYS A 197 -11.15 -5.53 -0.36
N HIS A 198 -11.62 -4.49 0.35
CA HIS A 198 -13.04 -4.35 0.65
C HIS A 198 -13.86 -4.26 -0.65
N LYS A 199 -15.01 -4.90 -0.69
CA LYS A 199 -15.80 -5.08 -1.94
C LYS A 199 -16.20 -3.75 -2.59
N THR A 200 -16.54 -2.75 -1.79
CA THR A 200 -17.02 -1.43 -2.26
C THR A 200 -16.03 -0.29 -1.97
N GLN A 201 -15.34 -0.32 -0.85
CA GLN A 201 -14.38 0.71 -0.42
C GLN A 201 -12.95 0.22 -0.68
N HIS A 202 -12.50 0.30 -1.91
CA HIS A 202 -11.23 -0.30 -2.38
C HIS A 202 -9.97 0.19 -1.66
N GLN A 203 -10.01 1.32 -0.97
CA GLN A 203 -8.95 1.82 -0.08
C GLN A 203 -8.82 0.98 1.20
N LEU A 204 -9.90 0.33 1.65
CA LEU A 204 -9.93 -0.51 2.84
C LEU A 204 -9.59 -1.98 2.53
N ARG A 205 -9.39 -2.73 3.60
CA ARG A 205 -9.19 -4.17 3.58
C ARG A 205 -10.28 -4.84 4.42
N MET A 206 -10.52 -6.11 4.17
CA MET A 206 -11.42 -6.94 4.95
C MET A 206 -10.82 -8.34 5.11
N VAL A 207 -11.25 -9.06 6.12
CA VAL A 207 -11.02 -10.49 6.21
C VAL A 207 -11.92 -11.17 5.19
N CYS A 208 -11.38 -12.15 4.48
CA CYS A 208 -12.10 -12.94 3.48
C CYS A 208 -11.71 -14.41 3.59
N ASP A 209 -12.51 -15.28 2.99
CA ASP A 209 -12.24 -16.71 2.96
C ASP A 209 -11.06 -17.04 2.03
N ALA A 210 -10.35 -18.11 2.35
CA ALA A 210 -9.22 -18.59 1.56
C ALA A 210 -9.65 -19.00 0.13
N GLU A 211 -10.87 -19.47 -0.01
CA GLU A 211 -11.47 -19.97 -1.25
C GLU A 211 -11.79 -18.86 -2.26
N ASP A 212 -11.95 -17.61 -1.81
CA ASP A 212 -12.19 -16.45 -2.69
C ASP A 212 -11.01 -16.14 -3.64
N GLY A 213 -9.87 -16.83 -3.52
CA GLY A 213 -8.69 -16.76 -4.42
C GLY A 213 -7.97 -15.43 -4.47
N ASN A 214 -8.49 -14.38 -3.81
CA ASN A 214 -7.95 -13.01 -3.83
C ASN A 214 -7.36 -12.58 -2.48
N GLY A 215 -7.49 -13.39 -1.43
CA GLY A 215 -6.99 -13.11 -0.08
C GLY A 215 -5.48 -13.38 0.04
N LYS A 216 -4.79 -12.53 0.80
CA LYS A 216 -3.38 -12.74 1.18
C LYS A 216 -3.32 -13.14 2.65
N PHE A 217 -2.70 -14.28 2.94
CA PHE A 217 -2.54 -14.77 4.30
C PHE A 217 -1.78 -13.77 5.18
N ALA A 218 -2.25 -13.60 6.41
CA ALA A 218 -1.76 -12.63 7.37
C ALA A 218 -1.74 -13.23 8.77
N ILE A 219 -0.61 -13.10 9.47
CA ILE A 219 -0.40 -13.54 10.84
C ILE A 219 0.05 -12.38 11.70
N THR A 220 -0.68 -12.14 12.79
CA THR A 220 -0.35 -11.17 13.84
C THR A 220 -0.40 -11.87 15.18
N HIS A 221 0.72 -11.89 15.90
CA HIS A 221 0.76 -12.32 17.30
C HIS A 221 0.47 -11.10 18.16
N TYR A 222 -0.38 -11.25 19.17
CA TYR A 222 -0.67 -10.17 20.09
C TYR A 222 -0.48 -10.59 21.54
N LYS A 223 -0.19 -9.60 22.38
CA LYS A 223 -0.11 -9.75 23.82
C LYS A 223 -0.72 -8.54 24.51
N THR A 224 -1.65 -8.75 25.42
CA THR A 224 -2.21 -7.67 26.25
C THR A 224 -1.18 -7.24 27.27
N MET A 225 -0.80 -5.97 27.20
CA MET A 225 0.20 -5.37 28.09
C MET A 225 -0.44 -4.71 29.30
N GLN A 226 -1.57 -4.04 29.11
CA GLN A 226 -2.26 -3.32 30.17
C GLN A 226 -3.75 -3.17 29.86
N ILE A 227 -4.58 -3.24 30.89
CA ILE A 227 -6.04 -3.03 30.82
C ILE A 227 -6.37 -1.74 31.54
N PHE A 228 -7.17 -0.89 30.91
CA PHE A 228 -7.58 0.42 31.44
C PHE A 228 -9.08 0.49 31.64
N GLN A 229 -9.50 1.43 32.50
CA GLN A 229 -10.92 1.79 32.68
C GLN A 229 -11.84 0.57 32.88
N GLN A 230 -11.46 -0.35 33.79
CA GLN A 230 -12.24 -1.54 34.10
C GLN A 230 -12.57 -2.42 32.86
N GLY A 231 -11.61 -2.54 31.95
CA GLY A 231 -11.74 -3.38 30.76
C GLY A 231 -12.36 -2.69 29.56
N LYS A 232 -12.63 -1.37 29.59
CA LYS A 232 -13.12 -0.64 28.43
C LYS A 232 -12.07 -0.45 27.35
N LEU A 233 -10.78 -0.36 27.72
CA LEU A 233 -9.64 -0.21 26.83
C LEU A 233 -8.50 -1.13 27.27
N SER A 234 -7.68 -1.52 26.34
CA SER A 234 -6.39 -2.17 26.64
C SER A 234 -5.29 -1.74 25.68
N LEU A 235 -4.06 -1.73 26.20
CA LEU A 235 -2.84 -1.64 25.41
C LEU A 235 -2.41 -3.04 25.05
N ILE A 236 -2.22 -3.29 23.76
CA ILE A 236 -1.69 -4.54 23.25
C ILE A 236 -0.38 -4.29 22.50
N GLU A 237 0.51 -5.26 22.55
CA GLU A 237 1.65 -5.39 21.66
C GLU A 237 1.30 -6.35 20.52
N CYS A 238 1.68 -6.01 19.29
CA CYS A 238 1.45 -6.83 18.10
C CYS A 238 2.77 -7.09 17.39
N LYS A 239 3.15 -8.36 17.22
CA LYS A 239 4.29 -8.79 16.41
C LYS A 239 3.81 -9.36 15.09
N LEU A 240 4.39 -8.88 13.98
CA LEU A 240 3.95 -9.25 12.65
C LEU A 240 4.87 -10.28 11.99
N ASP A 241 4.31 -11.42 11.57
CA ASP A 241 4.97 -12.36 10.66
C ASP A 241 4.80 -11.95 9.20
N THR A 242 3.70 -11.30 8.88
CA THR A 242 3.39 -10.76 7.56
C THR A 242 3.16 -9.25 7.63
N GLY A 243 3.25 -8.54 6.51
CA GLY A 243 3.05 -7.08 6.45
C GLY A 243 2.02 -6.70 5.40
N ARG A 244 0.74 -7.06 5.62
CA ARG A 244 -0.34 -6.68 4.71
C ARG A 244 -0.85 -5.28 5.04
N THR A 245 -1.37 -4.58 4.04
CA THR A 245 -1.98 -3.25 4.23
C THR A 245 -3.07 -3.32 5.29
N HIS A 246 -3.03 -2.42 6.28
CA HIS A 246 -3.98 -2.31 7.39
C HIS A 246 -4.12 -3.59 8.24
N GLN A 247 -3.12 -4.48 8.26
CA GLN A 247 -3.23 -5.82 8.82
C GLN A 247 -3.77 -5.84 10.25
N ILE A 248 -3.08 -5.19 11.18
CA ILE A 248 -3.48 -5.14 12.61
C ILE A 248 -4.88 -4.54 12.74
N ARG A 249 -5.14 -3.44 12.03
CA ARG A 249 -6.39 -2.67 12.09
C ARG A 249 -7.58 -3.53 11.67
N VAL A 250 -7.48 -4.22 10.54
CA VAL A 250 -8.59 -5.01 10.00
C VAL A 250 -8.80 -6.32 10.78
N GLN A 251 -7.71 -6.97 11.24
CA GLN A 251 -7.82 -8.20 12.03
C GLN A 251 -8.47 -7.93 13.39
N LEU A 252 -8.07 -6.87 14.09
CA LEU A 252 -8.69 -6.46 15.36
C LEU A 252 -10.14 -6.03 15.18
N ALA A 253 -10.45 -5.28 14.13
CA ALA A 253 -11.83 -4.89 13.82
C ALA A 253 -12.70 -6.12 13.52
N HIS A 254 -12.18 -7.12 12.82
CA HIS A 254 -12.90 -8.35 12.50
C HIS A 254 -13.34 -9.14 13.73
N ILE A 255 -12.52 -9.15 14.79
CA ILE A 255 -12.85 -9.81 16.05
C ILE A 255 -13.57 -8.87 17.05
N GLY A 256 -13.99 -7.67 16.61
CA GLY A 256 -14.76 -6.73 17.42
C GLY A 256 -13.95 -5.86 18.39
N HIS A 257 -12.62 -5.92 18.35
CA HIS A 257 -11.70 -5.15 19.20
C HIS A 257 -11.00 -4.05 18.41
N ASN A 258 -11.77 -3.11 17.86
CA ASN A 258 -11.26 -2.03 17.02
C ASN A 258 -10.18 -1.20 17.74
N ILE A 259 -9.20 -0.72 16.99
CA ILE A 259 -8.22 0.25 17.51
C ILE A 259 -8.96 1.53 17.92
N PHE A 260 -8.61 2.05 19.08
CA PHE A 260 -9.17 3.28 19.60
C PHE A 260 -8.90 4.45 18.65
N ALA A 261 -9.97 5.22 18.34
CA ALA A 261 -9.93 6.37 17.44
C ALA A 261 -9.48 6.05 15.99
N ASP A 262 -9.55 4.79 15.55
CA ASP A 262 -9.29 4.47 14.14
C ASP A 262 -10.42 5.04 13.25
N PRO A 263 -10.10 5.96 12.30
CA PRO A 263 -11.12 6.62 11.50
C PRO A 263 -11.79 5.71 10.46
N ASP A 264 -11.13 4.63 10.05
CA ASP A 264 -11.57 3.76 8.95
C ASP A 264 -12.25 2.48 9.45
N TYR A 265 -11.66 1.87 10.48
CA TYR A 265 -12.12 0.59 11.05
C TYR A 265 -12.75 0.75 12.43
N GLY A 266 -12.74 1.97 13.00
CA GLY A 266 -13.27 2.24 14.33
C GLY A 266 -14.79 2.07 14.39
N ASN A 267 -15.29 1.66 15.55
CA ASN A 267 -16.72 1.65 15.82
C ASN A 267 -17.16 3.02 16.36
N HIS A 268 -17.76 3.86 15.53
CA HIS A 268 -18.20 5.22 15.88
C HIS A 268 -19.26 5.28 17.01
N LYS A 269 -19.86 4.14 17.38
CA LYS A 269 -20.80 4.04 18.50
C LYS A 269 -20.11 3.88 19.86
N GLN A 270 -18.84 3.45 19.88
CA GLN A 270 -18.06 3.31 21.10
C GLN A 270 -17.58 4.69 21.57
N LYS A 271 -18.04 5.13 22.77
CA LYS A 271 -17.64 6.39 23.38
C LYS A 271 -17.14 6.13 24.81
N LEU A 272 -16.08 6.83 25.17
CA LEU A 272 -15.68 6.92 26.57
C LEU A 272 -16.74 7.75 27.30
N GLN A 273 -17.35 7.22 28.34
CA GLN A 273 -18.14 8.03 29.27
C GLN A 273 -17.15 8.93 30.02
N ARG A 274 -17.44 10.24 30.02
CA ARG A 274 -16.69 11.23 30.80
C ARG A 274 -16.93 11.05 32.28
#